data_6ed866cdeae400cefcb368ea5abcaa58
#
_entry.id   6ed866cdeae400cefcb368ea5abcaa58
#
_cell.length_a   1.000
_cell.length_b   1.000
_cell.length_c   1.000
_cell.angle_alpha   90.00
_cell.angle_beta   90.00
_cell.angle_gamma   90.00
#
_symmetry.space_group_name_H-M   'P 1'
#
loop_
_entity.id
_entity.type
_entity.pdbx_description
1 polymer ?
#
loop_
_entity_poly.entity_id
_entity_poly.type
_entity_poly.pdbx_seq_one_letter_code
_entity_poly.pdbx_strand_id
1 'polypeptide(L)'
;MKRPYNPDKPIAPELGPLERDVMKFVWNRFELGSEASVRDVYLAFDERLAYTTLMTTLDRLYKKGLLERRKDGRAFYYSPRQTSQEFSRNTARRLIDKLIGNNEHGVEPVLACIVDAVSDRDRELLDELDRLIDEKRRTLPAKE
;
A
#
# COMPACT_ATOMS: atom_id res chain seq x y z
N MET A 1 3.22 -2.70 -24.83
CA MET A 1 2.90 -1.27 -24.89
C MET A 1 2.78 -0.71 -23.48
N LYS A 2 3.65 0.19 -23.11
CA LYS A 2 3.62 0.80 -21.78
C LYS A 2 2.41 1.75 -21.72
N ARG A 3 1.46 1.48 -20.84
CA ARG A 3 0.44 2.47 -20.54
C ARG A 3 1.14 3.65 -19.85
N PRO A 4 0.94 4.88 -20.31
CA PRO A 4 1.52 6.03 -19.63
C PRO A 4 0.99 6.08 -18.20
N TYR A 5 1.87 6.44 -17.28
CA TYR A 5 1.48 6.72 -15.90
C TYR A 5 0.38 7.78 -15.92
N ASN A 6 -0.79 7.40 -15.45
CA ASN A 6 -1.89 8.35 -15.27
C ASN A 6 -1.97 8.70 -13.78
N PRO A 7 -1.59 9.92 -13.38
CA PRO A 7 -1.65 10.32 -11.98
C PRO A 7 -3.07 10.32 -11.41
N ASP A 8 -4.08 10.42 -12.27
CA ASP A 8 -5.49 10.42 -11.86
C ASP A 8 -6.06 9.01 -11.72
N LYS A 9 -5.34 8.01 -12.22
CA LYS A 9 -5.76 6.64 -12.01
C LYS A 9 -5.25 6.17 -10.65
N PRO A 10 -6.14 5.78 -9.74
CA PRO A 10 -5.68 5.25 -8.46
C PRO A 10 -4.70 4.10 -8.72
N ILE A 11 -3.50 4.25 -8.21
CA ILE A 11 -2.47 3.21 -8.24
C ILE A 11 -3.13 1.98 -7.65
N ALA A 12 -3.12 0.92 -8.44
CA ALA A 12 -3.93 -0.25 -8.22
C ALA A 12 -3.92 -0.70 -6.77
N PRO A 13 -5.03 -0.61 -6.12
CA PRO A 13 -5.11 -0.90 -4.70
C PRO A 13 -5.12 -2.38 -4.39
N GLU A 14 -5.43 -3.21 -5.38
CA GLU A 14 -5.53 -4.65 -5.12
C GLU A 14 -4.29 -5.37 -5.60
N LEU A 15 -3.51 -5.81 -4.61
CA LEU A 15 -2.41 -6.72 -4.83
C LEU A 15 -2.93 -8.15 -4.74
N GLY A 16 -2.58 -8.98 -5.73
CA GLY A 16 -2.77 -10.41 -5.63
C GLY A 16 -1.94 -10.99 -4.47
N PRO A 17 -2.22 -12.22 -4.02
CA PRO A 17 -1.50 -12.81 -2.89
C PRO A 17 0.01 -12.84 -3.08
N LEU A 18 0.49 -13.23 -4.24
CA LEU A 18 1.92 -13.29 -4.53
C LEU A 18 2.53 -11.89 -4.62
N GLU A 19 1.85 -10.94 -5.25
CA GLU A 19 2.30 -9.54 -5.31
C GLU A 19 2.46 -8.95 -3.92
N ARG A 20 1.54 -9.26 -3.01
CA ARG A 20 1.58 -8.83 -1.62
C ARG A 20 2.78 -9.41 -0.88
N ASP A 21 3.04 -10.70 -1.06
CA ASP A 21 4.16 -11.37 -0.41
C ASP A 21 5.51 -10.83 -0.93
N VAL A 22 5.61 -10.60 -2.23
CA VAL A 22 6.80 -10.00 -2.85
C VAL A 22 7.01 -8.58 -2.34
N MET A 23 5.96 -7.77 -2.26
CA MET A 23 6.07 -6.41 -1.71
C MET A 23 6.54 -6.40 -0.26
N LYS A 24 6.02 -7.31 0.58
CA LYS A 24 6.49 -7.44 1.97
C LYS A 24 7.98 -7.73 2.03
N PHE A 25 8.46 -8.61 1.21
CA PHE A 25 9.89 -8.93 1.12
C PHE A 25 10.71 -7.71 0.71
N VAL A 26 10.28 -7.00 -0.33
CA VAL A 26 10.98 -5.82 -0.84
C VAL A 26 11.00 -4.70 0.20
N TRP A 27 9.89 -4.45 0.88
CA TRP A 27 9.84 -3.46 1.95
C TRP A 27 10.78 -3.79 3.12
N ASN A 28 10.76 -5.04 3.58
CA ASN A 28 11.63 -5.48 4.68
C ASN A 28 13.10 -5.32 4.31
N ARG A 29 13.46 -5.70 3.09
CA ARG A 29 14.83 -5.60 2.61
C ARG A 29 15.28 -4.14 2.46
N PHE A 30 14.39 -3.28 2.00
CA PHE A 30 14.67 -1.85 1.84
C PHE A 30 14.87 -1.17 3.19
N GLU A 31 14.11 -1.54 4.21
CA GLU A 31 14.32 -1.05 5.59
C GLU A 31 15.70 -1.43 6.12
N LEU A 32 16.25 -2.54 5.66
CA LEU A 32 17.61 -2.96 5.99
C LEU A 32 18.68 -2.31 5.10
N GLY A 33 18.26 -1.38 4.21
CA GLY A 33 19.17 -0.62 3.36
C GLY A 33 19.56 -1.31 2.06
N SER A 34 18.81 -2.32 1.63
CA SER A 34 19.15 -3.09 0.42
C SER A 34 18.02 -3.09 -0.62
N GLU A 35 18.41 -3.03 -1.89
CA GLU A 35 17.52 -3.29 -3.00
C GLU A 35 17.33 -4.81 -3.18
N ALA A 36 16.33 -5.23 -3.94
CA ALA A 36 16.06 -6.63 -4.21
C ALA A 36 16.18 -6.93 -5.71
N SER A 37 16.96 -7.96 -6.05
CA SER A 37 16.97 -8.54 -7.39
C SER A 37 15.93 -9.66 -7.48
N VAL A 38 15.64 -10.11 -8.72
CA VAL A 38 14.78 -11.28 -8.92
C VAL A 38 15.35 -12.50 -8.22
N ARG A 39 16.66 -12.67 -8.26
CA ARG A 39 17.36 -13.77 -7.59
C ARG A 39 17.15 -13.73 -6.06
N ASP A 40 17.24 -12.56 -5.48
CA ASP A 40 17.02 -12.40 -4.03
C ASP A 40 15.63 -12.86 -3.63
N VAL A 41 14.62 -12.47 -4.40
CA VAL A 41 13.23 -12.90 -4.18
C VAL A 41 13.10 -14.41 -4.38
N TYR A 42 13.67 -14.94 -5.44
CA TYR A 42 13.64 -16.37 -5.75
C TYR A 42 14.21 -17.21 -4.60
N LEU A 43 15.34 -16.82 -4.06
CA LEU A 43 15.94 -17.50 -2.92
C LEU A 43 15.11 -17.34 -1.64
N ALA A 44 14.52 -16.19 -1.42
CA ALA A 44 13.68 -15.92 -0.24
C ALA A 44 12.41 -16.78 -0.23
N PHE A 45 11.89 -17.14 -1.39
CA PHE A 45 10.73 -18.03 -1.53
C PHE A 45 11.11 -19.51 -1.61
N ASP A 46 12.32 -19.88 -1.19
CA ASP A 46 12.84 -21.25 -1.15
C ASP A 46 12.72 -22.01 -2.48
N GLU A 47 12.85 -21.29 -3.58
CA GLU A 47 12.77 -21.84 -4.94
C GLU A 47 11.45 -22.56 -5.25
N ARG A 48 10.40 -22.35 -4.43
CA ARG A 48 9.08 -22.97 -4.61
C ARG A 48 8.32 -22.48 -5.82
N LEU A 49 8.66 -21.30 -6.30
CA LEU A 49 8.05 -20.69 -7.47
C LEU A 49 9.08 -20.58 -8.60
N ALA A 50 8.61 -20.64 -9.83
CA ALA A 50 9.48 -20.47 -10.98
C ALA A 50 10.11 -19.07 -10.96
N TYR A 51 11.38 -18.99 -11.35
CA TYR A 51 12.12 -17.72 -11.47
C TYR A 51 11.37 -16.73 -12.38
N THR A 52 10.85 -17.22 -13.51
CA THR A 52 10.06 -16.42 -14.45
C THR A 52 8.78 -15.87 -13.85
N THR A 53 8.14 -16.60 -12.94
CA THR A 53 6.95 -16.14 -12.22
C THR A 53 7.29 -14.93 -11.35
N LEU A 54 8.39 -14.97 -10.62
CA LEU A 54 8.83 -13.87 -9.77
C LEU A 54 9.31 -12.68 -10.60
N MET A 55 10.00 -12.94 -11.70
CA MET A 55 10.40 -11.90 -12.64
C MET A 55 9.19 -11.14 -13.19
N THR A 56 8.15 -11.88 -13.59
CA THR A 56 6.90 -11.28 -14.09
C THR A 56 6.17 -10.50 -12.99
N THR A 57 6.17 -11.03 -11.78
CA THR A 57 5.52 -10.37 -10.63
C THR A 57 6.19 -9.03 -10.32
N LEU A 58 7.51 -9.01 -10.26
CA LEU A 58 8.29 -7.77 -10.04
C LEU A 58 8.08 -6.77 -11.16
N ASP A 59 8.06 -7.21 -12.41
CA ASP A 59 7.78 -6.36 -13.57
C ASP A 59 6.38 -5.74 -13.50
N ARG A 60 5.40 -6.53 -13.08
CA ARG A 60 4.03 -6.01 -12.87
C ARG A 60 3.97 -4.97 -11.77
N LEU A 61 4.64 -5.20 -10.66
CA LEU A 61 4.69 -4.23 -9.56
C LEU A 61 5.38 -2.93 -10.00
N TYR A 62 6.43 -3.03 -10.79
CA TYR A 62 7.06 -1.87 -11.41
C TYR A 62 6.10 -1.13 -12.33
N LYS A 63 5.39 -1.82 -13.22
CA LYS A 63 4.42 -1.22 -14.14
C LYS A 63 3.22 -0.62 -13.44
N LYS A 64 2.83 -1.17 -12.31
CA LYS A 64 1.78 -0.61 -11.44
C LYS A 64 2.24 0.63 -10.67
N GLY A 65 3.52 0.95 -10.71
CA GLY A 65 4.08 2.11 -10.02
C GLY A 65 4.38 1.89 -8.54
N LEU A 66 4.41 0.66 -8.08
CA LEU A 66 4.73 0.31 -6.69
C LEU A 66 6.21 0.15 -6.42
N LEU A 67 6.97 -0.19 -7.45
CA LEU A 67 8.40 -0.36 -7.39
C LEU A 67 9.11 0.57 -8.38
N GLU A 68 10.30 0.97 -8.03
CA GLU A 68 11.29 1.52 -8.93
C GLU A 68 12.28 0.42 -9.26
N ARG A 69 12.98 0.54 -10.38
CA ARG A 69 14.02 -0.39 -10.73
C ARG A 69 15.23 0.30 -11.34
N ARG A 70 16.37 -0.25 -11.04
CA ARG A 70 17.67 0.17 -11.55
C ARG A 70 18.31 -1.01 -12.28
N LYS A 71 18.83 -0.77 -13.46
CA LYS A 71 19.55 -1.78 -14.20
C LYS A 71 21.04 -1.70 -13.87
N ASP A 72 21.62 -2.84 -13.52
CA ASP A 72 23.07 -2.99 -13.34
C ASP A 72 23.52 -4.26 -14.08
N GLY A 73 24.27 -4.08 -15.15
CA GLY A 73 24.60 -5.16 -16.05
C GLY A 73 23.34 -5.74 -16.70
N ARG A 74 23.09 -7.02 -16.48
CA ARG A 74 21.89 -7.73 -16.99
C ARG A 74 20.80 -7.88 -15.95
N ALA A 75 21.04 -7.43 -14.73
CA ALA A 75 20.10 -7.57 -13.63
C ALA A 75 19.36 -6.27 -13.36
N PHE A 76 18.10 -6.41 -12.98
CA PHE A 76 17.31 -5.31 -12.41
C PHE A 76 17.31 -5.43 -10.89
N TYR A 77 17.45 -4.29 -10.23
CA TYR A 77 17.31 -4.14 -8.79
C TYR A 77 16.09 -3.29 -8.49
N TYR A 78 15.26 -3.78 -7.61
CA TYR A 78 13.98 -3.17 -7.28
C TYR A 78 13.99 -2.55 -5.90
N SER A 79 13.38 -1.40 -5.79
CA SER A 79 13.15 -0.71 -4.51
C SER A 79 11.71 -0.18 -4.46
N PRO A 80 11.12 -0.06 -3.27
CA PRO A 80 9.75 0.42 -3.17
C PRO A 80 9.68 1.93 -3.41
N ARG A 81 8.65 2.39 -4.11
CA ARG A 81 8.38 3.82 -4.29
C ARG A 81 7.89 4.48 -3.02
N GLN A 82 7.20 3.71 -2.20
CA GLN A 82 6.64 4.15 -0.93
C GLN A 82 7.03 3.17 0.15
N THR A 83 7.10 3.65 1.37
CA THR A 83 7.22 2.75 2.51
C THR A 83 5.94 1.93 2.67
N SER A 84 6.00 0.84 3.41
CA SER A 84 4.83 0.04 3.74
C SER A 84 3.74 0.87 4.41
N GLN A 85 4.13 1.77 5.31
CA GLN A 85 3.20 2.65 6.01
C GLN A 85 2.55 3.66 5.07
N GLU A 86 3.32 4.30 4.19
CA GLU A 86 2.81 5.23 3.18
C GLU A 86 1.83 4.54 2.24
N PHE A 87 2.17 3.33 1.80
CA PHE A 87 1.30 2.54 0.94
C PHE A 87 -0.05 2.23 1.62
N SER A 88 -0.01 1.77 2.87
CA SER A 88 -1.21 1.47 3.64
C SER A 88 -2.06 2.72 3.85
N ARG A 89 -1.44 3.83 4.20
CA ARG A 89 -2.11 5.12 4.40
C ARG A 89 -2.76 5.61 3.12
N ASN A 90 -2.04 5.59 2.01
CA ASN A 90 -2.56 6.04 0.72
C ASN A 90 -3.69 5.16 0.20
N THR A 91 -3.60 3.86 0.42
CA THR A 91 -4.66 2.91 0.07
C THR A 91 -5.92 3.16 0.89
N ALA A 92 -5.78 3.33 2.20
CA ALA A 92 -6.88 3.66 3.10
C ALA A 92 -7.52 4.99 2.73
N ARG A 93 -6.72 6.02 2.46
CA ARG A 93 -7.21 7.34 2.07
C ARG A 93 -8.06 7.28 0.81
N ARG A 94 -7.61 6.58 -0.22
CA ARG A 94 -8.36 6.45 -1.46
C ARG A 94 -9.68 5.72 -1.28
N LEU A 95 -9.68 4.67 -0.48
CA LEU A 95 -10.90 3.92 -0.17
C LEU A 95 -11.90 4.80 0.57
N ILE A 96 -11.45 5.55 1.56
CA ILE A 96 -12.27 6.47 2.33
C ILE A 96 -12.83 7.59 1.46
N ASP A 97 -11.99 8.21 0.63
CA ASP A 97 -12.41 9.28 -0.29
C ASP A 97 -13.50 8.77 -1.26
N LYS A 98 -13.36 7.54 -1.74
CA LYS A 98 -14.36 6.92 -2.62
C LYS A 98 -15.68 6.69 -1.89
N LEU A 99 -15.63 6.21 -0.66
CA LEU A 99 -16.82 5.97 0.15
C LEU A 99 -17.54 7.26 0.52
N ILE A 100 -16.78 8.32 0.86
CA ILE A 100 -17.32 9.62 1.21
C ILE A 100 -17.87 10.35 -0.04
N GLY A 101 -17.13 10.30 -1.13
CA GLY A 101 -17.47 11.04 -2.36
C GLY A 101 -18.69 10.55 -3.10
N ASN A 102 -19.03 9.26 -2.98
CA ASN A 102 -20.15 8.63 -3.72
C ASN A 102 -21.38 8.37 -2.85
N ASN A 103 -21.48 8.99 -1.68
CA ASN A 103 -22.54 8.65 -0.75
C ASN A 103 -23.75 9.59 -0.91
N GLU A 104 -24.80 9.11 -1.57
CA GLU A 104 -26.07 9.83 -1.76
C GLU A 104 -26.87 10.01 -0.47
N HIS A 105 -26.57 9.19 0.55
CA HIS A 105 -27.31 9.18 1.82
C HIS A 105 -26.57 9.89 2.98
N GLY A 106 -25.51 10.63 2.64
CA GLY A 106 -24.68 11.31 3.63
C GLY A 106 -23.52 10.47 4.14
N VAL A 107 -22.65 11.07 4.92
CA VAL A 107 -21.39 10.49 5.40
C VAL A 107 -21.57 9.72 6.69
N GLU A 108 -22.61 10.01 7.47
CA GLU A 108 -22.83 9.43 8.78
C GLU A 108 -22.83 7.89 8.80
N PRO A 109 -23.53 7.17 7.88
CA PRO A 109 -23.46 5.71 7.87
C PRO A 109 -22.06 5.15 7.69
N VAL A 110 -21.22 5.83 6.90
CA VAL A 110 -19.82 5.44 6.70
C VAL A 110 -19.03 5.60 7.98
N LEU A 111 -19.19 6.73 8.66
CA LEU A 111 -18.51 7.00 9.93
C LEU A 111 -18.93 6.00 11.00
N ALA A 112 -20.22 5.71 11.11
CA ALA A 112 -20.75 4.72 12.04
C ALA A 112 -20.16 3.33 11.76
N CYS A 113 -20.06 2.95 10.50
CA CYS A 113 -19.47 1.68 10.09
C CYS A 113 -17.99 1.57 10.49
N ILE A 114 -17.23 2.65 10.35
CA ILE A 114 -15.81 2.70 10.77
C ILE A 114 -15.72 2.48 12.29
N VAL A 115 -16.53 3.17 13.06
CA VAL A 115 -16.55 3.05 14.53
C VAL A 115 -16.90 1.62 14.94
N ASP A 116 -17.92 1.03 14.34
CA ASP A 116 -18.34 -0.34 14.61
C ASP A 116 -17.23 -1.34 14.27
N ALA A 117 -16.62 -1.21 13.10
CA ALA A 117 -15.55 -2.10 12.67
C ALA A 117 -14.31 -2.04 13.58
N VAL A 118 -13.98 -0.85 14.07
CA VAL A 118 -12.89 -0.65 15.03
C VAL A 118 -13.24 -1.27 16.38
N SER A 119 -14.44 -1.04 16.86
CA SER A 119 -14.93 -1.56 18.15
C SER A 119 -14.98 -3.09 18.18
N ASP A 120 -15.40 -3.71 17.07
CA ASP A 120 -15.50 -5.17 16.97
C ASP A 120 -14.14 -5.87 17.01
N ARG A 121 -13.09 -5.17 16.61
CA ARG A 121 -11.75 -5.75 16.63
C ARG A 121 -11.11 -5.69 18.01
N ASP A 122 -11.10 -4.52 18.60
CA ASP A 122 -10.47 -4.29 19.87
C ASP A 122 -10.97 -2.97 20.48
N ARG A 123 -11.41 -3.05 21.72
CA ARG A 123 -11.86 -1.87 22.46
C ARG A 123 -10.78 -0.79 22.59
N GLU A 124 -9.53 -1.20 22.72
CA GLU A 124 -8.40 -0.27 22.81
C GLU A 124 -8.22 0.56 21.53
N LEU A 125 -8.60 0.00 20.36
CA LEU A 125 -8.56 0.74 19.10
C LEU A 125 -9.60 1.86 19.06
N LEU A 126 -10.70 1.71 19.76
CA LEU A 126 -11.71 2.78 19.89
C LEU A 126 -11.13 3.95 20.68
N ASP A 127 -10.40 3.69 21.76
CA ASP A 127 -9.73 4.71 22.55
C ASP A 127 -8.65 5.42 21.72
N GLU A 128 -7.92 4.68 20.92
CA GLU A 128 -6.93 5.23 20.00
C GLU A 128 -7.58 6.12 18.94
N LEU A 129 -8.71 5.69 18.40
CA LEU A 129 -9.48 6.51 17.44
C LEU A 129 -9.92 7.82 18.07
N ASP A 130 -10.43 7.78 19.31
CA ASP A 130 -10.83 8.96 20.05
C ASP A 130 -9.65 9.91 20.29
N ARG A 131 -8.50 9.37 20.66
CA ARG A 131 -7.26 10.13 20.81
C ARG A 131 -6.85 10.84 19.51
N LEU A 132 -6.91 10.13 18.40
CA LEU A 132 -6.56 10.69 17.08
C LEU A 132 -7.54 11.79 16.65
N ILE A 133 -8.81 11.64 16.97
CA ILE A 133 -9.83 12.66 16.70
C ILE A 133 -9.54 13.94 17.50
N ASP A 134 -9.24 13.81 18.78
CA ASP A 134 -8.92 14.96 19.63
C ASP A 134 -7.66 15.67 19.17
N GLU A 135 -6.63 14.93 18.81
CA GLU A 135 -5.38 15.46 18.27
C GLU A 135 -5.65 16.25 16.98
N LYS A 136 -6.46 15.72 16.08
CA LYS A 136 -6.82 16.37 14.83
C LYS A 136 -7.60 17.66 15.06
N ARG A 137 -8.54 17.67 15.99
CA ARG A 137 -9.29 18.88 16.35
C ARG A 137 -8.38 20.03 16.81
N ARG A 138 -7.34 19.69 17.56
CA ARG A 138 -6.34 20.68 18.03
C ARG A 138 -5.51 21.28 16.90
N THR A 139 -5.28 20.54 15.83
CA THR A 139 -4.45 20.97 14.69
C THR A 139 -5.24 21.66 13.58
N LEU A 140 -6.57 21.51 13.57
CA LEU A 140 -7.40 22.16 12.57
C LEU A 140 -7.55 23.66 12.90
N PRO A 141 -7.54 24.51 11.86
CA PRO A 141 -7.84 25.93 12.07
C PRO A 141 -9.28 26.11 12.56
N ALA A 142 -9.49 27.14 13.36
CA ALA A 142 -10.83 27.49 13.83
C ALA A 142 -11.77 27.70 12.64
N LYS A 143 -13.01 27.20 12.73
CA LYS A 143 -14.05 27.50 11.76
C LYS A 143 -14.36 29.00 11.81
N GLU A 144 -14.15 29.65 10.68
CA GLU A 144 -14.67 30.97 10.48
C GLU A 144 -16.19 30.94 10.31
#